data_185916a9a081c7827c035d0ca4d6e101
#
_entry.id   185916a9a081c7827c035d0ca4d6e101
#
_cell.length_a   1.000
_cell.length_b   1.000
_cell.length_c   1.000
_cell.angle_alpha   90.00
_cell.angle_beta   90.00
_cell.angle_gamma   90.00
#
_symmetry.space_group_name_H-M   'P 1'
#
loop_
_entity.id
_entity.type
_entity.pdbx_description
1 polymer ?
#
loop_
_entity_poly.entity_id
_entity_poly.type
_entity_poly.pdbx_seq_one_letter_code
_entity_poly.pdbx_strand_id
1 'polypeptide(L)'
;METITVARLLKPFALRGEIHAISLTEFPKDRFKKGRSFFAVKAGMDPIPLTLKSARGQGDAYLFAFEEIRSVEEAETLKGCDLNMNKEEAPLPEGYFRFADLIGCQAFDEAGNLLGVVLSVTEFAPTKNLKNKRADTGKPFYVPFIDAFVKTIDVEKKRIEIHVVEGML
;
A
#
# COMPACT_ATOMS: atom_id res chain seq x y z
N MET A 1 1.35 3.73 18.22
CA MET A 1 1.64 4.22 16.84
C MET A 1 1.48 3.08 15.87
N GLU A 2 0.62 3.28 14.87
CA GLU A 2 0.46 2.28 13.83
C GLU A 2 1.53 2.43 12.75
N THR A 3 2.12 1.31 12.34
CA THR A 3 3.11 1.29 11.27
C THR A 3 2.67 0.34 10.16
N ILE A 4 3.19 0.58 8.97
CA ILE A 4 3.01 -0.35 7.83
C ILE A 4 4.38 -0.84 7.39
N THR A 5 4.43 -2.08 6.93
CA THR A 5 5.66 -2.66 6.39
C THR A 5 5.77 -2.30 4.91
N VAL A 6 6.88 -1.68 4.53
CA VAL A 6 7.09 -1.20 3.15
C VAL A 6 8.21 -1.94 2.42
N ALA A 7 9.08 -2.64 3.16
CA ALA A 7 10.16 -3.39 2.56
C ALA A 7 10.65 -4.46 3.52
N ARG A 8 11.44 -5.40 3.00
CA ARG A 8 12.19 -6.36 3.81
C ARG A 8 13.67 -6.20 3.50
N LEU A 9 14.46 -6.01 4.54
CA LEU A 9 15.90 -5.86 4.42
C LEU A 9 16.53 -7.25 4.33
N LEU A 10 17.39 -7.46 3.33
CA LEU A 10 18.02 -8.75 3.07
C LEU A 10 19.43 -8.75 3.62
N LYS A 11 20.42 -8.61 2.79
CA LYS A 11 21.83 -8.69 3.20
C LYS A 11 22.57 -7.40 2.87
N PRO A 12 23.65 -7.10 3.61
CA PRO A 12 24.48 -5.94 3.28
C PRO A 12 25.07 -6.04 1.88
N PHE A 13 25.27 -4.87 1.27
CA PHE A 13 25.92 -4.74 0.00
C PHE A 13 27.02 -3.67 0.12
N ALA A 14 28.25 -4.03 -0.20
CA ALA A 14 29.42 -3.15 -0.16
C ALA A 14 29.79 -2.67 1.26
N LEU A 15 30.96 -2.07 1.36
CA LEU A 15 31.56 -1.68 2.65
C LEU A 15 30.92 -0.47 3.32
N ARG A 16 30.14 0.31 2.57
CA ARG A 16 29.54 1.56 3.06
C ARG A 16 28.25 1.39 3.86
N GLY A 17 27.80 0.16 4.02
CA GLY A 17 26.58 -0.10 4.78
C GLY A 17 25.29 -0.04 3.98
N GLU A 18 25.37 -0.05 2.65
CA GLU A 18 24.18 -0.22 1.83
C GLU A 18 23.63 -1.62 2.03
N ILE A 19 22.30 -1.77 1.93
CA ILE A 19 21.65 -3.04 2.16
C ILE A 19 20.66 -3.34 1.05
N HIS A 20 20.67 -4.60 0.59
CA HIS A 20 19.67 -5.10 -0.36
C HIS A 20 18.32 -5.21 0.32
N ALA A 21 17.27 -4.83 -0.39
CA ALA A 21 15.91 -4.92 0.11
C ALA A 21 14.94 -5.28 -1.01
N ILE A 22 13.80 -5.85 -0.65
CA ILE A 22 12.69 -6.05 -1.56
C ILE A 22 11.54 -5.15 -1.15
N SER A 23 10.89 -4.54 -2.14
CA SER A 23 9.74 -3.69 -1.89
C SER A 23 8.52 -4.54 -1.56
N LEU A 24 7.81 -4.17 -0.49
CA LEU A 24 6.53 -4.76 -0.11
C LEU A 24 5.41 -3.72 -0.22
N THR A 25 5.68 -2.58 -0.86
CA THR A 25 4.71 -1.53 -1.10
C THR A 25 4.38 -1.40 -2.58
N GLU A 26 3.14 -1.03 -2.89
CA GLU A 26 2.71 -0.71 -4.26
C GLU A 26 3.20 0.67 -4.71
N PHE A 27 3.72 1.49 -3.79
CA PHE A 27 4.12 2.88 -4.06
C PHE A 27 5.57 3.14 -3.68
N PRO A 28 6.54 2.41 -4.26
CA PRO A 28 7.95 2.56 -3.83
C PRO A 28 8.50 3.97 -4.05
N LYS A 29 8.14 4.63 -5.14
CA LYS A 29 8.61 5.99 -5.43
C LYS A 29 8.14 7.01 -4.40
N ASP A 30 6.94 6.80 -3.84
CA ASP A 30 6.38 7.68 -2.84
C ASP A 30 6.93 7.37 -1.44
N ARG A 31 7.17 6.10 -1.15
CA ARG A 31 7.63 5.64 0.18
C ARG A 31 9.12 5.81 0.38
N PHE A 32 9.92 5.51 -0.63
CA PHE A 32 11.40 5.49 -0.52
C PHE A 32 12.01 6.82 -0.95
N LYS A 33 11.72 7.87 -0.18
CA LYS A 33 12.26 9.21 -0.41
C LYS A 33 13.35 9.54 0.58
N LYS A 34 14.39 10.23 0.10
CA LYS A 34 15.49 10.71 0.95
C LYS A 34 14.95 11.55 2.11
N GLY A 35 15.47 11.30 3.30
CA GLY A 35 15.09 12.02 4.51
C GLY A 35 13.88 11.46 5.23
N ARG A 36 13.20 10.47 4.66
CA ARG A 36 12.03 9.85 5.29
C ARG A 36 12.45 8.92 6.43
N SER A 37 11.68 8.91 7.50
CA SER A 37 11.94 8.09 8.69
C SER A 37 11.30 6.72 8.57
N PHE A 38 12.03 5.70 8.99
CA PHE A 38 11.58 4.30 9.01
C PHE A 38 12.01 3.63 10.30
N PHE A 39 11.53 2.41 10.53
CA PHE A 39 11.93 1.57 11.65
C PHE A 39 12.28 0.18 11.13
N ALA A 40 13.43 -0.36 11.52
CA ALA A 40 13.77 -1.75 11.28
C ALA A 40 13.19 -2.58 12.42
N VAL A 41 12.38 -3.57 12.08
CA VAL A 41 11.65 -4.39 13.04
C VAL A 41 11.92 -5.87 12.81
N LYS A 42 12.21 -6.59 13.89
CA LYS A 42 12.41 -8.03 13.84
C LYS A 42 11.96 -8.62 15.18
N ALA A 43 11.44 -9.86 15.14
CA ALA A 43 11.01 -10.53 16.34
C ALA A 43 12.16 -10.63 17.37
N GLY A 44 11.86 -10.28 18.62
CA GLY A 44 12.83 -10.35 19.70
C GLY A 44 13.76 -9.15 19.85
N MET A 45 13.55 -8.09 19.06
CA MET A 45 14.34 -6.86 19.21
C MET A 45 13.44 -5.61 19.17
N ASP A 46 13.94 -4.53 19.77
CA ASP A 46 13.25 -3.24 19.74
C ASP A 46 13.37 -2.62 18.33
N PRO A 47 12.36 -1.84 17.89
CA PRO A 47 12.44 -1.13 16.62
C PRO A 47 13.65 -0.20 16.57
N ILE A 48 14.38 -0.23 15.46
CA ILE A 48 15.56 0.62 15.25
C ILE A 48 15.15 1.77 14.33
N PRO A 49 15.20 3.03 14.81
CA PRO A 49 14.87 4.19 13.96
C PRO A 49 15.94 4.42 12.91
N LEU A 50 15.51 4.64 11.67
CA LEU A 50 16.39 4.84 10.52
C LEU A 50 15.90 6.02 9.69
N THR A 51 16.85 6.76 9.10
CA THR A 51 16.56 7.85 8.17
C THR A 51 17.13 7.47 6.82
N LEU A 52 16.31 7.43 5.78
CA LEU A 52 16.74 7.03 4.45
C LEU A 52 17.66 8.09 3.84
N LYS A 53 18.87 7.68 3.49
CA LYS A 53 19.85 8.52 2.83
C LYS A 53 19.74 8.41 1.30
N SER A 54 19.56 7.20 0.79
CA SER A 54 19.35 6.96 -0.63
C SER A 54 18.66 5.63 -0.86
N ALA A 55 17.96 5.53 -2.00
CA ALA A 55 17.34 4.30 -2.46
C ALA A 55 17.56 4.20 -3.95
N ARG A 56 18.11 3.07 -4.41
CA ARG A 56 18.35 2.80 -5.83
C ARG A 56 17.64 1.52 -6.21
N GLY A 57 16.88 1.55 -7.30
CA GLY A 57 16.30 0.33 -7.87
C GLY A 57 17.37 -0.50 -8.56
N GLN A 58 17.31 -1.82 -8.39
CA GLN A 58 18.20 -2.78 -9.03
C GLN A 58 17.39 -4.03 -9.41
N GLY A 59 16.82 -4.02 -10.62
CA GLY A 59 15.87 -5.05 -11.02
C GLY A 59 14.60 -4.99 -10.16
N ASP A 60 14.25 -6.09 -9.53
CA ASP A 60 13.09 -6.16 -8.62
C ASP A 60 13.47 -5.82 -7.18
N ALA A 61 14.71 -5.47 -6.94
CA ALA A 61 15.23 -5.16 -5.61
C ALA A 61 15.66 -3.71 -5.51
N TYR A 62 15.98 -3.29 -4.28
CA TYR A 62 16.49 -1.96 -3.98
C TYR A 62 17.77 -2.06 -3.19
N LEU A 63 18.59 -1.02 -3.31
CA LEU A 63 19.75 -0.79 -2.44
C LEU A 63 19.43 0.45 -1.60
N PHE A 64 19.31 0.26 -0.29
CA PHE A 64 19.05 1.34 0.65
C PHE A 64 20.31 1.73 1.41
N ALA A 65 20.50 3.02 1.59
CA ALA A 65 21.49 3.56 2.52
C ALA A 65 20.74 4.38 3.58
N PHE A 66 21.13 4.23 4.83
CA PHE A 66 20.54 4.94 5.95
C PHE A 66 21.58 5.83 6.63
N GLU A 67 21.17 6.99 7.14
CA GLU A 67 22.05 7.93 7.82
C GLU A 67 22.75 7.30 9.02
N GLU A 68 22.07 6.41 9.73
CA GLU A 68 22.54 5.75 10.95
C GLU A 68 23.44 4.54 10.68
N ILE A 69 23.50 4.06 9.45
CA ILE A 69 24.24 2.86 9.07
C ILE A 69 25.40 3.25 8.17
N ARG A 70 26.63 3.10 8.67
CA ARG A 70 27.84 3.58 7.97
C ARG A 70 28.84 2.49 7.61
N SER A 71 28.61 1.25 8.05
CA SER A 71 29.51 0.15 7.82
C SER A 71 28.74 -1.13 7.52
N VAL A 72 29.44 -2.14 6.97
CA VAL A 72 28.85 -3.44 6.70
C VAL A 72 28.46 -4.15 8.00
N GLU A 73 29.21 -3.97 9.08
CA GLU A 73 28.91 -4.54 10.39
C GLU A 73 27.62 -4.00 10.95
N GLU A 74 27.39 -2.69 10.83
CA GLU A 74 26.13 -2.09 11.25
C GLU A 74 24.96 -2.58 10.38
N ALA A 75 25.17 -2.71 9.07
CA ALA A 75 24.15 -3.21 8.15
C ALA A 75 23.78 -4.67 8.43
N GLU A 76 24.74 -5.48 8.89
CA GLU A 76 24.47 -6.87 9.28
C GLU A 76 23.41 -6.98 10.38
N THR A 77 23.33 -5.99 11.27
CA THR A 77 22.33 -6.00 12.35
C THR A 77 20.91 -5.86 11.81
N LEU A 78 20.76 -5.35 10.59
CA LEU A 78 19.46 -5.13 9.97
C LEU A 78 19.01 -6.30 9.09
N LYS A 79 19.86 -7.29 8.87
CA LYS A 79 19.57 -8.42 8.00
C LYS A 79 18.33 -9.16 8.46
N GLY A 80 17.39 -9.34 7.55
CA GLY A 80 16.12 -10.04 7.83
C GLY A 80 15.07 -9.21 8.54
N CYS A 81 15.34 -7.94 8.80
CA CYS A 81 14.35 -7.05 9.40
C CYS A 81 13.31 -6.60 8.38
N ASP A 82 12.10 -6.34 8.87
CA ASP A 82 11.10 -5.62 8.09
C ASP A 82 11.35 -4.13 8.25
N LEU A 83 11.18 -3.37 7.17
CA LEU A 83 11.28 -1.92 7.20
C LEU A 83 9.87 -1.36 7.29
N ASN A 84 9.57 -0.71 8.41
CA ASN A 84 8.25 -0.15 8.68
C ASN A 84 8.31 1.36 8.68
N MET A 85 7.20 1.99 8.34
CA MET A 85 7.03 3.44 8.48
C MET A 85 5.73 3.75 9.19
N ASN A 86 5.64 4.95 9.79
CA ASN A 86 4.43 5.40 10.43
C ASN A 86 3.32 5.52 9.37
N LYS A 87 2.17 4.93 9.64
CA LYS A 87 1.02 4.94 8.74
C LYS A 87 0.58 6.36 8.39
N GLU A 88 0.68 7.29 9.34
CA GLU A 88 0.33 8.69 9.11
C GLU A 88 1.30 9.41 8.17
N GLU A 89 2.55 8.96 8.11
CA GLU A 89 3.57 9.51 7.21
C GLU A 89 3.56 8.83 5.84
N ALA A 90 2.63 7.91 5.63
CA ALA A 90 2.50 7.15 4.40
C ALA A 90 1.15 7.41 3.73
N PRO A 91 0.83 8.67 3.37
CA PRO A 91 -0.41 8.96 2.68
C PRO A 91 -0.40 8.27 1.31
N LEU A 92 -1.58 7.88 0.85
CA LEU A 92 -1.72 7.34 -0.49
C LEU A 92 -1.55 8.47 -1.50
N PRO A 93 -0.86 8.24 -2.63
CA PRO A 93 -0.81 9.21 -3.71
C PRO A 93 -2.23 9.57 -4.15
N GLU A 94 -2.39 10.80 -4.66
CA GLU A 94 -3.69 11.26 -5.16
C GLU A 94 -4.26 10.26 -6.17
N GLY A 95 -5.53 9.91 -5.99
CA GLY A 95 -6.22 8.95 -6.86
C GLY A 95 -6.02 7.49 -6.49
N TYR A 96 -5.23 7.18 -5.47
CA TYR A 96 -5.01 5.82 -4.99
C TYR A 96 -5.61 5.60 -3.61
N PHE A 97 -6.07 4.38 -3.36
CA PHE A 97 -6.69 4.00 -2.08
C PHE A 97 -6.22 2.61 -1.68
N ARG A 98 -6.12 2.37 -0.37
CA ARG A 98 -5.84 1.03 0.14
C ARG A 98 -7.10 0.18 -0.04
N PHE A 99 -6.93 -1.03 -0.55
CA PHE A 99 -8.08 -1.92 -0.78
C PHE A 99 -8.84 -2.22 0.51
N ALA A 100 -8.13 -2.33 1.64
CA ALA A 100 -8.76 -2.53 2.94
C ALA A 100 -9.70 -1.39 3.32
N ASP A 101 -9.42 -0.17 2.88
CA ASP A 101 -10.26 1.00 3.16
C ASP A 101 -11.54 1.01 2.32
N LEU A 102 -11.54 0.30 1.20
CA LEU A 102 -12.72 0.20 0.32
C LEU A 102 -13.71 -0.86 0.78
N ILE A 103 -13.24 -1.87 1.48
CA ILE A 103 -14.10 -2.95 1.98
C ILE A 103 -15.07 -2.39 3.02
N GLY A 104 -16.35 -2.68 2.88
CA GLY A 104 -17.39 -2.16 3.76
C GLY A 104 -17.95 -0.81 3.34
N CYS A 105 -17.39 -0.18 2.30
CA CYS A 105 -17.96 1.06 1.75
C CYS A 105 -19.30 0.78 1.08
N GLN A 106 -20.23 1.72 1.22
CA GLN A 106 -21.51 1.68 0.53
C GLN A 106 -21.35 2.22 -0.88
N ALA A 107 -21.88 1.50 -1.86
CA ALA A 107 -21.85 1.90 -3.25
C ALA A 107 -23.19 2.54 -3.64
N PHE A 108 -23.13 3.72 -4.26
CA PHE A 108 -24.30 4.49 -4.71
C PHE A 108 -24.19 4.74 -6.21
N ASP A 109 -25.33 4.90 -6.88
CA ASP A 109 -25.32 5.36 -8.27
C ASP A 109 -25.18 6.90 -8.31
N GLU A 110 -25.12 7.45 -9.51
CA GLU A 110 -24.96 8.90 -9.69
C GLU A 110 -26.20 9.71 -9.22
N ALA A 111 -27.33 9.05 -9.10
CA ALA A 111 -28.56 9.68 -8.58
C ALA A 111 -28.66 9.57 -7.04
N GLY A 112 -27.73 8.91 -6.38
CA GLY A 112 -27.71 8.77 -4.93
C GLY A 112 -28.45 7.54 -4.41
N ASN A 113 -28.83 6.61 -5.28
CA ASN A 113 -29.48 5.37 -4.85
C ASN A 113 -28.47 4.36 -4.35
N LEU A 114 -28.75 3.71 -3.22
CA LEU A 114 -27.87 2.67 -2.68
C LEU A 114 -27.90 1.42 -3.56
N LEU A 115 -26.74 1.03 -4.05
CA LEU A 115 -26.58 -0.19 -4.87
C LEU A 115 -26.20 -1.39 -4.02
N GLY A 116 -25.32 -1.22 -3.07
CA GLY A 116 -24.81 -2.30 -2.24
C GLY A 116 -23.61 -1.92 -1.40
N VAL A 117 -22.84 -2.92 -1.00
CA VAL A 117 -21.66 -2.78 -0.14
C VAL A 117 -20.48 -3.51 -0.76
N VAL A 118 -19.29 -2.91 -0.69
CA VAL A 118 -18.06 -3.53 -1.19
C VAL A 118 -17.65 -4.67 -0.25
N LEU A 119 -17.55 -5.88 -0.79
CA LEU A 119 -17.12 -7.07 -0.05
C LEU A 119 -15.62 -7.31 -0.15
N SER A 120 -15.06 -7.13 -1.33
CA SER A 120 -13.63 -7.37 -1.58
C SER A 120 -13.19 -6.73 -2.88
N VAL A 121 -11.87 -6.67 -3.08
CA VAL A 121 -11.27 -6.29 -4.35
C VAL A 121 -10.68 -7.55 -4.96
N THR A 122 -11.11 -7.91 -6.15
CA THR A 122 -10.64 -9.10 -6.85
C THR A 122 -9.78 -8.70 -8.04
N GLU A 123 -8.75 -9.51 -8.30
CA GLU A 123 -7.87 -9.30 -9.45
C GLU A 123 -8.23 -10.29 -10.55
N PHE A 124 -8.93 -9.79 -11.58
CA PHE A 124 -9.07 -10.50 -12.84
C PHE A 124 -8.16 -9.79 -13.84
N ALA A 125 -7.29 -10.53 -14.50
CA ALA A 125 -6.41 -9.91 -15.48
C ALA A 125 -7.25 -9.31 -16.64
N PRO A 126 -6.91 -8.10 -17.10
CA PRO A 126 -5.82 -7.21 -16.66
C PRO A 126 -6.22 -6.21 -15.59
N THR A 127 -7.47 -6.11 -15.18
CA THR A 127 -7.98 -5.08 -14.27
C THR A 127 -8.40 -5.64 -12.91
N LYS A 128 -8.39 -4.76 -11.90
CA LYS A 128 -8.95 -5.06 -10.58
C LYS A 128 -10.44 -4.74 -10.59
N ASN A 129 -11.21 -5.50 -9.83
CA ASN A 129 -12.66 -5.33 -9.76
C ASN A 129 -13.11 -5.25 -8.29
N LEU A 130 -14.08 -4.37 -8.03
CA LEU A 130 -14.77 -4.34 -6.75
C LEU A 130 -15.88 -5.39 -6.79
N LYS A 131 -15.82 -6.34 -5.86
CA LYS A 131 -16.91 -7.27 -5.65
C LYS A 131 -17.85 -6.67 -4.62
N ASN A 132 -19.10 -6.49 -5.00
CA ASN A 132 -20.11 -5.85 -4.17
C ASN A 132 -21.26 -6.81 -3.92
N LYS A 133 -21.96 -6.60 -2.79
CA LYS A 133 -23.20 -7.30 -2.48
C LYS A 133 -24.36 -6.33 -2.71
N ARG A 134 -25.32 -6.70 -3.53
CA ARG A 134 -26.49 -5.84 -3.80
C ARG A 134 -27.35 -5.68 -2.55
N ALA A 135 -27.79 -4.45 -2.30
CA ALA A 135 -28.61 -4.13 -1.15
C ALA A 135 -30.01 -4.73 -1.24
N ASP A 136 -30.54 -4.91 -2.45
CA ASP A 136 -31.90 -5.42 -2.68
C ASP A 136 -31.98 -6.95 -2.70
N THR A 137 -31.09 -7.61 -3.43
CA THR A 137 -31.15 -9.06 -3.65
C THR A 137 -30.12 -9.86 -2.88
N GLY A 138 -29.07 -9.21 -2.36
CA GLY A 138 -27.95 -9.89 -1.73
C GLY A 138 -27.02 -10.61 -2.71
N LYS A 139 -27.27 -10.51 -4.01
CA LYS A 139 -26.42 -11.13 -5.02
C LYS A 139 -25.15 -10.31 -5.27
N PRO A 140 -24.04 -10.95 -5.64
CA PRO A 140 -22.84 -10.21 -5.96
C PRO A 140 -22.94 -9.50 -7.31
N PHE A 141 -22.29 -8.33 -7.41
CA PHE A 141 -22.04 -7.70 -8.69
C PHE A 141 -20.62 -7.11 -8.69
N TYR A 142 -20.05 -6.94 -9.87
CA TYR A 142 -18.67 -6.54 -10.03
C TYR A 142 -18.58 -5.21 -10.78
N VAL A 143 -17.69 -4.33 -10.30
CA VAL A 143 -17.43 -3.04 -10.93
C VAL A 143 -15.93 -2.94 -11.21
N PRO A 144 -15.51 -2.76 -12.48
CA PRO A 144 -14.09 -2.53 -12.77
C PRO A 144 -13.60 -1.29 -12.06
N PHE A 145 -12.45 -1.42 -11.38
CA PHE A 145 -11.87 -0.31 -10.61
C PHE A 145 -11.09 0.62 -11.54
N ILE A 146 -11.82 1.35 -12.36
CA ILE A 146 -11.30 2.35 -13.31
C ILE A 146 -12.17 3.60 -13.26
N ASP A 147 -11.61 4.72 -13.68
CA ASP A 147 -12.29 6.03 -13.64
C ASP A 147 -13.61 6.08 -14.40
N ALA A 148 -13.77 5.23 -15.44
CA ALA A 148 -15.00 5.19 -16.19
C ALA A 148 -16.22 4.75 -15.37
N PHE A 149 -16.01 3.94 -14.33
CA PHE A 149 -17.08 3.36 -13.52
C PHE A 149 -17.06 3.82 -12.06
N VAL A 150 -15.88 4.01 -11.47
CA VAL A 150 -15.75 4.50 -10.09
C VAL A 150 -15.50 6.01 -10.15
N LYS A 151 -16.50 6.80 -9.81
CA LYS A 151 -16.45 8.27 -10.00
C LYS A 151 -15.92 9.01 -8.79
N THR A 152 -16.38 8.65 -7.61
CA THR A 152 -15.98 9.34 -6.37
C THR A 152 -15.79 8.32 -5.27
N ILE A 153 -14.76 8.50 -4.47
CA ILE A 153 -14.48 7.65 -3.31
C ILE A 153 -14.28 8.56 -2.10
N ASP A 154 -15.09 8.34 -1.05
CA ASP A 154 -14.97 9.02 0.22
C ASP A 154 -14.76 7.97 1.30
N VAL A 155 -13.51 7.73 1.66
CA VAL A 155 -13.13 6.70 2.64
C VAL A 155 -13.62 7.04 4.04
N GLU A 156 -13.62 8.34 4.39
CA GLU A 156 -14.07 8.77 5.72
C GLU A 156 -15.56 8.50 5.94
N LYS A 157 -16.38 8.77 4.91
CA LYS A 157 -17.81 8.49 4.92
C LYS A 157 -18.15 7.07 4.51
N LYS A 158 -17.16 6.29 4.10
CA LYS A 158 -17.30 4.93 3.58
C LYS A 158 -18.32 4.87 2.44
N ARG A 159 -18.12 5.73 1.45
CA ARG A 159 -19.04 5.92 0.35
C ARG A 159 -18.31 5.93 -0.98
N ILE A 160 -18.84 5.18 -1.95
CA ILE A 160 -18.32 5.13 -3.33
C ILE A 160 -19.46 5.45 -4.28
N GLU A 161 -19.21 6.33 -5.27
CA GLU A 161 -20.15 6.63 -6.34
C GLU A 161 -19.76 5.87 -7.60
N ILE A 162 -20.71 5.16 -8.18
CA ILE A 162 -20.50 4.29 -9.33
C ILE A 162 -21.37 4.73 -10.49
N HIS A 163 -20.78 4.76 -11.69
CA HIS A 163 -21.51 4.92 -12.94
C HIS A 163 -22.03 3.56 -13.37
N VAL A 164 -23.34 3.35 -13.24
CA VAL A 164 -23.99 2.08 -13.57
C VAL A 164 -24.27 2.00 -15.05
N VAL A 165 -23.85 0.91 -15.67
CA VAL A 165 -24.13 0.62 -17.09
C VAL A 165 -25.00 -0.64 -17.17
N GLU A 166 -25.63 -0.83 -18.34
CA GLU A 166 -26.46 -1.99 -18.58
C GLU A 166 -25.68 -3.28 -18.38
N GLY A 167 -26.26 -4.23 -17.67
CA GLY A 167 -25.64 -5.52 -17.38
C GLY A 167 -24.73 -5.55 -16.17
N MET A 168 -24.49 -4.42 -15.51
CA MET A 168 -23.61 -4.36 -14.33
C MET A 168 -24.27 -4.98 -13.09
N LEU A 169 -25.58 -4.80 -12.93
CA LEU A 169 -26.35 -5.31 -11.80
C LEU A 169 -27.11 -6.58 -12.11
#